data_9e4506702593ea0d4fe8ad40f5f9a356
#
_entry.id   9e4506702593ea0d4fe8ad40f5f9a356
#
_cell.length_a   1.000
_cell.length_b   1.000
_cell.length_c   1.000
_cell.angle_alpha   90.00
_cell.angle_beta   90.00
_cell.angle_gamma   90.00
#
_symmetry.space_group_name_H-M   'P 1'
#
loop_
_entity.id
_entity.type
_entity.pdbx_description
1 polymer ?
#
loop_
_entity_poly.entity_id
_entity_poly.type
_entity_poly.pdbx_seq_one_letter_code
_entity_poly.pdbx_strand_id
1 'polypeptide(L)'
;GFLEYAENIGDYLPVRTEKLFFHQFAGAEVIKTRLYDDFHNADADRHIVYLKAANAFVVVDTVHPRAAQEMTTGVMYHAEHISPVEPGVYRVQEETAEGLMHFHRYKSASRAHAQQSLCIAFAGEGVSYSMEAQRRNYRQETALSCYTSRYYGADEYYSYVSLLIPETGETKQEIEAQRARALGIVHSLRTAHTRMGRSLTVQLKADGLEYTIGIQCDDGACIEDKNLRPTYSYEVGRASYGAFETDAKFLVSDGRTYGMIDGSRVDHRGKTLFSAYPNRCNQLDFVTVLQRAGTWGSYEDVL
;
A
#
# COMPACT_ATOMS: atom_id res chain seq x y z
N GLY A 1 -5.23 2.66 11.41
CA GLY A 1 -4.93 2.54 12.82
C GLY A 1 -6.15 2.06 13.57
N PHE A 2 -6.03 0.98 14.32
CA PHE A 2 -7.09 0.49 15.18
C PHE A 2 -7.16 1.41 16.40
N LEU A 3 -8.22 2.21 16.51
CA LEU A 3 -8.59 2.84 17.76
C LEU A 3 -9.61 1.92 18.43
N GLU A 4 -9.17 1.08 19.36
CA GLU A 4 -10.09 0.51 20.33
C GLU A 4 -10.56 1.61 21.27
N TYR A 5 -11.85 1.83 21.33
CA TYR A 5 -12.44 2.60 22.39
C TYR A 5 -12.45 1.73 23.64
N ALA A 6 -11.57 2.00 24.59
CA ALA A 6 -11.80 1.57 25.94
C ALA A 6 -13.11 2.19 26.45
N GLU A 7 -13.83 1.53 27.33
CA GLU A 7 -15.16 1.90 27.83
C GLU A 7 -15.27 3.32 28.43
N ASN A 8 -14.13 4.00 28.61
CA ASN A 8 -14.04 5.38 29.08
C ASN A 8 -13.38 6.28 28.03
N ILE A 9 -14.05 7.36 27.70
CA ILE A 9 -13.66 8.42 26.74
C ILE A 9 -12.26 9.05 27.00
N GLY A 10 -11.48 8.57 27.94
CA GLY A 10 -10.15 9.07 28.27
C GLY A 10 -9.00 8.10 28.01
N ASP A 11 -9.28 6.84 27.74
CA ASP A 11 -8.25 5.82 27.59
C ASP A 11 -7.94 5.54 26.11
N TYR A 12 -7.30 6.49 25.44
CA TYR A 12 -6.68 6.21 24.16
C TYR A 12 -5.46 5.33 24.40
N LEU A 13 -5.42 4.17 23.76
CA LEU A 13 -4.20 3.38 23.70
C LEU A 13 -3.11 4.20 23.00
N PRO A 14 -1.95 4.41 23.66
CA PRO A 14 -0.86 5.15 23.06
C PRO A 14 -0.29 4.34 21.90
N VAL A 15 -0.66 4.71 20.68
CA VAL A 15 -0.04 4.18 19.46
C VAL A 15 0.92 5.21 18.92
N ARG A 16 2.14 4.79 18.66
CA ARG A 16 3.15 5.62 18.00
C ARG A 16 3.06 5.41 16.50
N THR A 17 3.00 6.49 15.75
CA THR A 17 3.07 6.48 14.30
C THR A 17 4.31 7.22 13.82
N GLU A 18 4.92 6.73 12.77
CA GLU A 18 6.11 7.31 12.17
C GLU A 18 5.95 7.36 10.64
N LYS A 19 6.33 8.46 10.01
CA LYS A 19 6.52 8.53 8.57
C LYS A 19 7.94 8.07 8.27
N LEU A 20 8.07 6.92 7.62
CA LEU A 20 9.37 6.35 7.31
C LEU A 20 9.98 7.02 6.07
N PHE A 21 9.20 7.19 5.00
CA PHE A 21 9.65 7.93 3.82
C PHE A 21 8.48 8.51 3.01
N PHE A 22 8.82 9.47 2.15
CA PHE A 22 7.99 9.97 1.07
C PHE A 22 8.89 10.27 -0.13
N HIS A 23 8.55 9.72 -1.29
CA HIS A 23 9.28 9.96 -2.53
C HIS A 23 8.34 10.25 -3.69
N GLN A 24 8.81 11.09 -4.61
CA GLN A 24 8.12 11.44 -5.84
C GLN A 24 8.96 10.97 -7.03
N PHE A 25 8.40 10.07 -7.81
CA PHE A 25 8.90 9.66 -9.11
C PHE A 25 8.10 10.34 -10.21
N ALA A 26 8.57 10.33 -11.44
CA ALA A 26 7.86 10.93 -12.57
C ALA A 26 6.47 10.30 -12.72
N GLY A 27 6.36 8.97 -12.69
CA GLY A 27 5.12 8.22 -12.88
C GLY A 27 4.33 7.91 -11.60
N ALA A 28 4.92 8.06 -10.42
CA ALA A 28 4.29 7.68 -9.15
C ALA A 28 4.75 8.53 -7.98
N GLU A 29 3.96 8.52 -6.90
CA GLU A 29 4.36 9.02 -5.60
C GLU A 29 4.14 7.92 -4.56
N VAL A 30 5.01 7.84 -3.57
CA VAL A 30 4.90 6.83 -2.51
C VAL A 30 5.19 7.41 -1.14
N ILE A 31 4.37 7.03 -0.19
CA ILE A 31 4.61 7.28 1.23
C ILE A 31 4.57 5.95 1.98
N LYS A 32 5.48 5.76 2.93
CA LYS A 32 5.44 4.68 3.91
C LYS A 32 5.32 5.25 5.31
N THR A 33 4.37 4.73 6.06
CA THR A 33 4.17 5.02 7.49
C THR A 33 4.17 3.72 8.27
N ARG A 34 4.62 3.76 9.52
CA ARG A 34 4.56 2.65 10.47
C ARG A 34 3.74 3.02 11.69
N LEU A 35 2.89 2.13 12.10
CA LEU A 35 2.20 2.13 13.39
C LEU A 35 2.88 1.09 14.29
N TYR A 36 3.30 1.53 15.46
CA TYR A 36 3.80 0.65 16.52
C TYR A 36 2.66 0.39 17.49
N ASP A 37 2.17 -0.83 17.49
CA ASP A 37 1.06 -1.26 18.34
C ASP A 37 1.60 -2.15 19.45
N ASP A 38 2.00 -1.52 20.54
CA ASP A 38 2.57 -2.21 21.70
C ASP A 38 1.50 -3.02 22.45
N PHE A 39 0.23 -2.65 22.33
CA PHE A 39 -0.87 -3.37 22.96
C PHE A 39 -1.10 -4.73 22.32
N HIS A 40 -1.16 -4.78 20.98
CA HIS A 40 -1.34 -6.02 20.25
C HIS A 40 -0.01 -6.73 19.94
N ASN A 41 1.12 -6.17 20.39
CA ASN A 41 2.45 -6.69 20.15
C ASN A 41 2.72 -6.94 18.63
N ALA A 42 2.42 -5.92 17.82
CA ALA A 42 2.54 -5.96 16.39
C ALA A 42 2.96 -4.60 15.83
N ASP A 43 3.58 -4.60 14.67
CA ASP A 43 3.81 -3.41 13.86
C ASP A 43 2.91 -3.47 12.61
N ALA A 44 2.47 -2.31 12.14
CA ALA A 44 1.69 -2.22 10.91
C ALA A 44 2.26 -1.13 10.01
N ASP A 45 2.68 -1.51 8.82
CA ASP A 45 3.17 -0.61 7.79
C ASP A 45 2.06 -0.29 6.79
N ARG A 46 1.94 0.97 6.41
CA ARG A 46 1.10 1.39 5.31
C ARG A 46 1.92 2.06 4.22
N HIS A 47 1.87 1.48 3.03
CA HIS A 47 2.34 2.13 1.81
C HIS A 47 1.14 2.69 1.06
N ILE A 48 1.22 3.94 0.63
CA ILE A 48 0.26 4.54 -0.30
C ILE A 48 1.05 4.92 -1.55
N VAL A 49 0.69 4.31 -2.67
CA VAL A 49 1.33 4.55 -3.97
C VAL A 49 0.30 5.20 -4.89
N TYR A 50 0.52 6.44 -5.26
CA TYR A 50 -0.29 7.13 -6.26
C TYR A 50 0.32 6.96 -7.64
N LEU A 51 -0.42 6.31 -8.52
CA LEU A 51 -0.07 6.09 -9.93
C LEU A 51 -0.64 7.24 -10.76
N LYS A 52 0.21 8.19 -11.13
CA LYS A 52 -0.22 9.49 -11.69
C LYS A 52 -1.02 9.36 -12.97
N ALA A 53 -0.51 8.60 -13.96
CA ALA A 53 -1.21 8.44 -15.23
C ALA A 53 -2.49 7.60 -15.10
N ALA A 54 -2.53 6.65 -14.19
CA ALA A 54 -3.72 5.84 -13.92
C ALA A 54 -4.75 6.58 -13.03
N ASN A 55 -4.38 7.69 -12.40
CA ASN A 55 -5.17 8.36 -11.36
C ASN A 55 -5.74 7.33 -10.36
N ALA A 56 -4.87 6.50 -9.82
CA ALA A 56 -5.24 5.40 -8.93
C ALA A 56 -4.28 5.32 -7.75
N PHE A 57 -4.79 4.91 -6.59
CA PHE A 57 -3.98 4.67 -5.41
C PHE A 57 -3.94 3.17 -5.11
N VAL A 58 -2.74 2.64 -4.95
CA VAL A 58 -2.52 1.32 -4.37
C VAL A 58 -2.13 1.52 -2.92
N VAL A 59 -2.95 1.00 -2.02
CA VAL A 59 -2.71 1.04 -0.58
C VAL A 59 -2.35 -0.37 -0.13
N VAL A 60 -1.20 -0.50 0.50
CA VAL A 60 -0.74 -1.78 1.05
C VAL A 60 -0.55 -1.63 2.55
N ASP A 61 -1.33 -2.38 3.31
CA ASP A 61 -1.23 -2.47 4.76
C ASP A 61 -0.59 -3.81 5.13
N THR A 62 0.59 -3.78 5.70
CA THR A 62 1.34 -4.96 6.12
C THR A 62 1.37 -5.04 7.63
N VAL A 63 0.92 -6.16 8.18
CA VAL A 63 0.97 -6.45 9.62
C VAL A 63 2.12 -7.42 9.88
N HIS A 64 2.90 -7.11 10.91
CA HIS A 64 4.01 -7.91 11.39
C HIS A 64 3.87 -8.12 12.90
N PRO A 65 3.42 -9.29 13.36
CA PRO A 65 3.43 -9.64 14.78
C PRO A 65 4.87 -9.77 15.30
N ARG A 66 5.15 -9.19 16.46
CA ARG A 66 6.47 -9.30 17.11
C ARG A 66 6.65 -10.64 17.83
N ALA A 67 5.58 -11.38 18.02
CA ALA A 67 5.56 -12.73 18.57
C ALA A 67 4.46 -13.55 17.90
N ALA A 68 4.64 -14.86 17.90
CA ALA A 68 3.62 -15.77 17.38
C ALA A 68 2.34 -15.68 18.21
N GLN A 69 1.20 -15.39 17.56
CA GLN A 69 -0.07 -15.16 18.24
C GLN A 69 -1.27 -15.35 17.31
N GLU A 70 -2.43 -15.61 17.89
CA GLU A 70 -3.71 -15.54 17.20
C GLU A 70 -4.22 -14.09 17.24
N MET A 71 -4.59 -13.55 16.11
CA MET A 71 -5.13 -12.20 16.02
C MET A 71 -6.03 -12.01 14.80
N THR A 72 -6.93 -11.06 14.91
CA THR A 72 -7.71 -10.53 13.80
C THR A 72 -7.09 -9.25 13.33
N THR A 73 -6.73 -9.20 12.07
CA THR A 73 -6.17 -8.00 11.44
C THR A 73 -6.99 -7.61 10.22
N GLY A 74 -6.90 -6.36 9.80
CA GLY A 74 -7.65 -5.92 8.63
C GLY A 74 -7.48 -4.44 8.32
N VAL A 75 -8.12 -4.04 7.25
CA VAL A 75 -8.24 -2.63 6.83
C VAL A 75 -9.70 -2.23 6.82
N MET A 76 -9.97 -0.98 7.19
CA MET A 76 -11.32 -0.47 7.29
C MET A 76 -11.43 0.88 6.58
N TYR A 77 -12.48 1.02 5.80
CA TYR A 77 -12.86 2.26 5.14
C TYR A 77 -14.23 2.72 5.65
N HIS A 78 -14.35 4.01 5.92
CA HIS A 78 -15.59 4.63 6.36
C HIS A 78 -16.07 5.63 5.32
N ALA A 79 -17.35 5.55 4.96
CA ALA A 79 -18.01 6.54 4.13
C ALA A 79 -19.52 6.55 4.42
N GLU A 80 -20.21 7.62 4.03
CA GLU A 80 -21.65 7.71 4.22
C GLU A 80 -22.38 6.59 3.48
N HIS A 81 -22.04 6.36 2.21
CA HIS A 81 -22.61 5.31 1.39
C HIS A 81 -21.55 4.47 0.71
N ILE A 82 -21.54 3.20 1.03
CA ILE A 82 -20.74 2.19 0.32
C ILE A 82 -21.71 1.14 -0.21
N SER A 83 -21.58 0.80 -1.47
CA SER A 83 -22.37 -0.25 -2.11
C SER A 83 -21.46 -1.32 -2.73
N PRO A 84 -21.82 -2.61 -2.65
CA PRO A 84 -21.08 -3.67 -3.32
C PRO A 84 -21.31 -3.56 -4.84
N VAL A 85 -20.26 -3.83 -5.61
CA VAL A 85 -20.29 -3.90 -7.07
C VAL A 85 -20.17 -5.36 -7.53
N GLU A 86 -19.14 -6.02 -7.02
CA GLU A 86 -18.87 -7.44 -7.20
C GLU A 86 -18.04 -7.94 -6.00
N PRO A 87 -17.77 -9.24 -5.83
CA PRO A 87 -16.99 -9.74 -4.70
C PRO A 87 -15.65 -9.04 -4.56
N GLY A 88 -15.41 -8.41 -3.40
CA GLY A 88 -14.20 -7.65 -3.11
C GLY A 88 -14.11 -6.27 -3.76
N VAL A 89 -15.15 -5.84 -4.49
CA VAL A 89 -15.21 -4.52 -5.13
C VAL A 89 -16.43 -3.75 -4.67
N TYR A 90 -16.18 -2.52 -4.25
CA TYR A 90 -17.19 -1.64 -3.64
C TYR A 90 -17.11 -0.25 -4.27
N ARG A 91 -18.19 0.50 -4.14
CA ARG A 91 -18.24 1.89 -4.59
C ARG A 91 -18.73 2.79 -3.48
N VAL A 92 -17.94 3.80 -3.18
CA VAL A 92 -18.34 4.93 -2.37
C VAL A 92 -19.02 5.94 -3.29
N GLN A 93 -20.18 6.42 -2.91
CA GLN A 93 -20.89 7.49 -3.62
C GLN A 93 -21.01 8.69 -2.68
N GLU A 94 -20.71 9.87 -3.19
CA GLU A 94 -21.13 11.10 -2.49
C GLU A 94 -22.63 11.26 -2.63
N GLU A 95 -23.32 11.51 -1.53
CA GLU A 95 -24.67 12.02 -1.60
C GLU A 95 -24.67 13.38 -2.32
N THR A 96 -25.71 13.59 -3.10
CA THR A 96 -25.97 14.89 -3.73
C THR A 96 -25.92 16.01 -2.68
N ALA A 97 -25.50 17.20 -3.08
CA ALA A 97 -25.23 18.38 -2.26
C ALA A 97 -26.29 18.75 -1.20
N GLU A 98 -27.47 18.15 -1.26
CA GLU A 98 -28.54 18.32 -0.27
C GLU A 98 -28.23 17.67 1.08
N GLY A 99 -27.54 16.52 1.12
CA GLY A 99 -27.14 15.85 2.36
C GLY A 99 -26.00 16.55 3.10
N LEU A 100 -25.09 17.17 2.38
CA LEU A 100 -23.94 17.91 2.93
C LEU A 100 -24.31 19.27 3.55
N MET A 101 -25.49 19.81 3.25
CA MET A 101 -25.91 21.15 3.68
C MET A 101 -26.16 21.27 5.20
N HIS A 102 -26.35 20.20 5.90
CA HIS A 102 -26.66 20.25 7.34
C HIS A 102 -25.46 20.44 8.27
N PHE A 103 -24.23 20.21 7.81
CA PHE A 103 -23.06 20.21 8.68
C PHE A 103 -21.99 21.28 8.42
N HIS A 104 -21.94 21.90 7.25
CA HIS A 104 -20.94 22.93 6.98
C HIS A 104 -21.57 24.26 6.58
N ARG A 105 -21.44 25.26 7.44
CA ARG A 105 -21.74 26.68 7.16
C ARG A 105 -20.92 27.26 5.98
N TYR A 106 -20.19 26.45 5.25
CA TYR A 106 -19.42 26.87 4.09
C TYR A 106 -20.22 26.57 2.82
N LYS A 107 -20.97 27.58 2.41
CA LYS A 107 -21.58 27.68 1.09
C LYS A 107 -20.47 27.76 0.03
N SER A 108 -20.00 26.64 -0.48
CA SER A 108 -19.38 26.63 -1.79
C SER A 108 -20.42 26.15 -2.80
N ALA A 109 -21.18 27.09 -3.30
CA ALA A 109 -22.24 26.87 -4.29
C ALA A 109 -21.73 26.40 -5.67
N SER A 110 -20.44 26.19 -5.84
CA SER A 110 -19.82 25.93 -7.14
C SER A 110 -19.53 24.47 -7.46
N ARG A 111 -19.85 23.52 -6.56
CA ARG A 111 -19.56 22.10 -6.77
C ARG A 111 -20.79 21.22 -7.02
N ALA A 112 -21.93 21.81 -7.27
CA ALA A 112 -23.21 21.10 -7.33
C ALA A 112 -23.43 20.20 -8.55
N HIS A 113 -22.47 20.02 -9.45
CA HIS A 113 -22.71 19.33 -10.71
C HIS A 113 -21.75 18.20 -11.07
N ALA A 114 -20.63 18.04 -10.40
CA ALA A 114 -19.74 16.91 -10.64
C ALA A 114 -20.23 15.71 -9.85
N GLN A 115 -20.62 14.65 -10.51
CA GLN A 115 -20.82 13.35 -9.85
C GLN A 115 -19.45 12.75 -9.56
N GLN A 116 -19.23 12.40 -8.31
CA GLN A 116 -17.97 11.79 -7.85
C GLN A 116 -18.28 10.47 -7.14
N SER A 117 -17.50 9.47 -7.45
CA SER A 117 -17.49 8.22 -6.71
C SER A 117 -16.07 7.70 -6.59
N LEU A 118 -15.87 6.72 -5.72
CA LEU A 118 -14.61 6.06 -5.52
C LEU A 118 -14.83 4.56 -5.61
N CYS A 119 -14.17 3.90 -6.55
CA CYS A 119 -14.10 2.46 -6.58
C CYS A 119 -13.04 2.00 -5.58
N ILE A 120 -13.42 1.08 -4.69
CA ILE A 120 -12.53 0.40 -3.74
C ILE A 120 -12.51 -1.07 -4.12
N ALA A 121 -11.33 -1.62 -4.41
CA ALA A 121 -11.17 -3.04 -4.65
C ALA A 121 -10.10 -3.61 -3.72
N PHE A 122 -10.35 -4.79 -3.20
CA PHE A 122 -9.38 -5.53 -2.38
C PHE A 122 -8.81 -6.70 -3.18
N ALA A 123 -7.51 -6.92 -3.05
CA ALA A 123 -6.85 -8.10 -3.54
C ALA A 123 -6.25 -8.87 -2.36
N GLY A 124 -6.41 -10.18 -2.37
CA GLY A 124 -5.88 -11.08 -1.35
C GLY A 124 -6.66 -12.38 -1.30
N GLU A 125 -6.00 -13.44 -0.90
CA GLU A 125 -6.63 -14.74 -0.64
C GLU A 125 -6.90 -14.88 0.85
N GLY A 126 -7.99 -15.59 1.20
CA GLY A 126 -8.31 -15.91 2.58
C GLY A 126 -8.80 -14.73 3.43
N VAL A 127 -9.24 -13.64 2.79
CA VAL A 127 -9.84 -12.49 3.47
C VAL A 127 -11.36 -12.60 3.54
N SER A 128 -11.92 -12.03 4.58
CA SER A 128 -13.37 -11.85 4.76
C SER A 128 -13.72 -10.38 4.61
N TYR A 129 -14.96 -10.12 4.22
CA TYR A 129 -15.48 -8.76 4.10
C TYR A 129 -16.69 -8.57 4.99
N SER A 130 -16.79 -7.41 5.63
CA SER A 130 -18.03 -6.99 6.28
C SER A 130 -18.38 -5.57 5.91
N MET A 131 -19.67 -5.30 5.88
CA MET A 131 -20.23 -3.97 5.71
C MET A 131 -21.23 -3.72 6.84
N GLU A 132 -20.96 -2.72 7.67
CA GLU A 132 -21.77 -2.43 8.83
C GLU A 132 -22.19 -0.98 8.87
N ALA A 133 -23.46 -0.73 9.13
CA ALA A 133 -23.94 0.61 9.43
C ALA A 133 -23.49 1.00 10.83
N GLN A 134 -22.74 2.07 10.94
CA GLN A 134 -22.24 2.61 12.21
C GLN A 134 -22.72 4.04 12.41
N ARG A 135 -22.88 4.43 13.66
CA ARG A 135 -23.14 5.82 14.02
C ARG A 135 -21.89 6.38 14.68
N ARG A 136 -21.20 7.27 13.96
CA ARG A 136 -20.00 7.93 14.46
C ARG A 136 -20.22 9.46 14.48
N ASN A 137 -19.97 10.06 15.64
CA ASN A 137 -20.05 11.52 15.78
C ASN A 137 -21.35 12.13 15.22
N TYR A 138 -22.50 11.54 15.53
CA TYR A 138 -23.82 11.95 15.06
C TYR A 138 -24.10 11.73 13.56
N ARG A 139 -23.18 11.11 12.81
CA ARG A 139 -23.39 10.71 11.42
C ARG A 139 -23.66 9.22 11.32
N GLN A 140 -24.49 8.86 10.38
CA GLN A 140 -24.62 7.48 9.95
C GLN A 140 -23.58 7.22 8.88
N GLU A 141 -22.73 6.23 9.08
CA GLU A 141 -21.67 5.84 8.19
C GLU A 141 -21.75 4.35 7.91
N THR A 142 -21.21 3.94 6.77
CA THR A 142 -20.95 2.53 6.48
C THR A 142 -19.47 2.26 6.72
N ALA A 143 -19.16 1.28 7.55
CA ALA A 143 -17.83 0.73 7.71
C ALA A 143 -17.67 -0.48 6.81
N LEU A 144 -16.72 -0.42 5.89
CA LEU A 144 -16.31 -1.52 5.02
C LEU A 144 -15.00 -2.08 5.54
N SER A 145 -14.99 -3.33 5.95
CA SER A 145 -13.81 -4.01 6.47
C SER A 145 -13.41 -5.17 5.56
N CYS A 146 -12.09 -5.28 5.33
CA CYS A 146 -11.44 -6.44 4.75
C CYS A 146 -10.47 -6.99 5.80
N TYR A 147 -10.68 -8.22 6.28
CA TYR A 147 -9.98 -8.74 7.45
C TYR A 147 -9.71 -10.24 7.36
N THR A 148 -8.81 -10.70 8.21
CA THR A 148 -8.58 -12.13 8.44
C THR A 148 -8.33 -12.40 9.92
N SER A 149 -8.79 -13.56 10.39
CA SER A 149 -8.53 -14.08 11.74
C SER A 149 -7.76 -15.37 11.62
N ARG A 150 -6.55 -15.39 12.14
CA ARG A 150 -5.70 -16.57 12.09
C ARG A 150 -4.55 -16.50 13.10
N TYR A 151 -3.83 -17.61 13.19
CA TYR A 151 -2.55 -17.65 13.88
C TYR A 151 -1.44 -17.12 12.97
N TYR A 152 -0.62 -16.20 13.49
CA TYR A 152 0.54 -15.60 12.83
C TYR A 152 1.83 -16.08 13.51
N GLY A 153 2.84 -16.43 12.72
CA GLY A 153 4.19 -16.64 13.21
C GLY A 153 4.91 -15.33 13.53
N ALA A 154 5.92 -15.37 14.38
CA ALA A 154 6.69 -14.17 14.78
C ALA A 154 7.42 -13.49 13.61
N ASP A 155 7.82 -14.26 12.59
CA ASP A 155 8.55 -13.75 11.42
C ASP A 155 7.64 -13.66 10.17
N GLU A 156 6.34 -13.64 10.37
CA GLU A 156 5.37 -13.63 9.29
C GLU A 156 4.86 -12.22 9.04
N TYR A 157 4.79 -11.86 7.76
CA TYR A 157 4.20 -10.61 7.28
C TYR A 157 2.91 -10.93 6.55
N TYR A 158 1.89 -10.16 6.81
CA TYR A 158 0.62 -10.29 6.09
C TYR A 158 0.19 -8.95 5.53
N SER A 159 -0.06 -8.91 4.22
CA SER A 159 -0.38 -7.67 3.52
C SER A 159 -1.79 -7.69 2.96
N TYR A 160 -2.53 -6.62 3.21
CA TYR A 160 -3.78 -6.27 2.55
C TYR A 160 -3.48 -5.29 1.43
N VAL A 161 -4.02 -5.56 0.26
CA VAL A 161 -3.88 -4.66 -0.89
C VAL A 161 -5.24 -4.08 -1.22
N SER A 162 -5.33 -2.76 -1.21
CA SER A 162 -6.51 -2.02 -1.64
C SER A 162 -6.17 -1.16 -2.84
N LEU A 163 -7.03 -1.17 -3.83
CA LEU A 163 -6.96 -0.30 -5.00
C LEU A 163 -8.09 0.72 -4.91
N LEU A 164 -7.75 2.00 -4.91
CA LEU A 164 -8.69 3.10 -4.83
C LEU A 164 -8.64 3.88 -6.15
N ILE A 165 -9.75 3.94 -6.87
CA ILE A 165 -9.83 4.60 -8.18
C ILE A 165 -10.94 5.67 -8.13
N PRO A 166 -10.58 6.94 -8.18
CA PRO A 166 -11.55 8.03 -8.31
C PRO A 166 -12.30 7.91 -9.64
N GLU A 167 -13.61 8.03 -9.57
CA GLU A 167 -14.52 8.05 -10.71
C GLU A 167 -15.19 9.41 -10.77
N THR A 168 -14.77 10.26 -11.70
CA THR A 168 -15.25 11.65 -11.82
C THR A 168 -15.78 11.92 -13.22
N GLY A 169 -16.84 12.69 -13.34
CA GLY A 169 -17.40 13.12 -14.61
C GLY A 169 -18.44 14.21 -14.44
N GLU A 170 -18.63 15.01 -15.47
CA GLU A 170 -19.64 16.05 -15.52
C GLU A 170 -20.99 15.51 -16.04
N THR A 171 -20.94 14.46 -16.83
CA THR A 171 -22.10 13.82 -17.43
C THR A 171 -22.25 12.38 -16.95
N LYS A 172 -23.48 11.88 -17.02
CA LYS A 172 -23.77 10.47 -16.71
C LYS A 172 -22.95 9.51 -17.58
N GLN A 173 -22.75 9.85 -18.86
CA GLN A 173 -21.99 9.03 -19.78
C GLN A 173 -20.51 8.95 -19.39
N GLU A 174 -19.92 10.07 -18.95
CA GLU A 174 -18.54 10.12 -18.47
C GLU A 174 -18.36 9.28 -17.19
N ILE A 175 -19.29 9.39 -16.25
CA ILE A 175 -19.27 8.57 -15.03
C ILE A 175 -19.34 7.08 -15.37
N GLU A 176 -20.22 6.66 -16.26
CA GLU A 176 -20.31 5.26 -16.68
C GLU A 176 -19.00 4.79 -17.37
N ALA A 177 -18.39 5.64 -18.18
CA ALA A 177 -17.10 5.36 -18.80
C ALA A 177 -15.99 5.21 -17.73
N GLN A 178 -15.93 6.09 -16.72
CA GLN A 178 -14.98 5.98 -15.61
C GLN A 178 -15.21 4.71 -14.76
N ARG A 179 -16.46 4.36 -14.52
CA ARG A 179 -16.82 3.11 -13.84
C ARG A 179 -16.35 1.86 -14.60
N ALA A 180 -16.58 1.84 -15.91
CA ALA A 180 -16.11 0.75 -16.76
C ALA A 180 -14.57 0.67 -16.79
N ARG A 181 -13.89 1.83 -16.87
CA ARG A 181 -12.44 1.93 -16.78
C ARG A 181 -11.92 1.40 -15.43
N ALA A 182 -12.50 1.81 -14.31
CA ALA A 182 -12.13 1.37 -12.98
C ALA A 182 -12.23 -0.15 -12.85
N LEU A 183 -13.32 -0.76 -13.29
CA LEU A 183 -13.48 -2.22 -13.30
C LEU A 183 -12.44 -2.91 -14.19
N GLY A 184 -12.11 -2.35 -15.34
CA GLY A 184 -11.04 -2.87 -16.20
C GLY A 184 -9.68 -2.90 -15.51
N ILE A 185 -9.35 -1.86 -14.73
CA ILE A 185 -8.13 -1.81 -13.92
C ILE A 185 -8.20 -2.88 -12.81
N VAL A 186 -9.31 -2.94 -12.08
CA VAL A 186 -9.52 -3.92 -10.99
C VAL A 186 -9.36 -5.35 -11.50
N HIS A 187 -9.98 -5.70 -12.64
CA HIS A 187 -9.86 -7.04 -13.21
C HIS A 187 -8.45 -7.41 -13.65
N SER A 188 -7.58 -6.43 -13.87
CA SER A 188 -6.17 -6.63 -14.19
C SER A 188 -5.28 -6.78 -12.97
N LEU A 189 -5.77 -6.42 -11.77
CA LEU A 189 -5.00 -6.46 -10.52
C LEU A 189 -4.57 -7.89 -10.19
N ARG A 190 -3.30 -8.05 -9.92
CA ARG A 190 -2.67 -9.30 -9.48
C ARG A 190 -1.73 -8.99 -8.32
N THR A 191 -1.73 -9.88 -7.34
CA THR A 191 -0.81 -9.82 -6.20
C THR A 191 -0.08 -11.13 -6.07
N ALA A 192 1.17 -11.08 -5.66
CA ALA A 192 1.97 -12.25 -5.35
C ALA A 192 2.81 -11.98 -4.11
N HIS A 193 2.80 -12.92 -3.19
CA HIS A 193 3.58 -12.86 -1.95
C HIS A 193 4.67 -13.92 -1.98
N THR A 194 5.83 -13.61 -1.43
CA THR A 194 6.83 -14.62 -1.13
C THR A 194 6.44 -15.42 0.11
N ARG A 195 7.12 -16.53 0.33
CA ARG A 195 6.96 -17.33 1.56
C ARG A 195 7.15 -16.42 2.78
N MET A 196 6.29 -16.57 3.80
CA MET A 196 6.25 -15.73 5.00
C MET A 196 5.87 -14.26 4.75
N GLY A 197 5.41 -13.90 3.54
CA GLY A 197 4.97 -12.54 3.22
C GLY A 197 6.07 -11.48 3.23
N ARG A 198 7.35 -11.86 3.18
CA ARG A 198 8.48 -10.93 3.28
C ARG A 198 8.60 -9.97 2.11
N SER A 199 8.05 -10.32 0.98
CA SER A 199 7.89 -9.39 -0.13
C SER A 199 6.55 -9.54 -0.83
N LEU A 200 6.05 -8.45 -1.37
CA LEU A 200 4.79 -8.35 -2.10
C LEU A 200 5.04 -7.74 -3.48
N THR A 201 4.46 -8.36 -4.49
CA THR A 201 4.32 -7.79 -5.83
C THR A 201 2.88 -7.41 -6.07
N VAL A 202 2.64 -6.21 -6.55
CA VAL A 202 1.34 -5.77 -7.08
C VAL A 202 1.52 -5.40 -8.54
N GLN A 203 0.68 -5.96 -9.40
CA GLN A 203 0.66 -5.68 -10.85
C GLN A 203 -0.73 -5.29 -11.28
N LEU A 204 -0.83 -4.29 -12.14
CA LEU A 204 -2.08 -3.88 -12.75
C LEU A 204 -1.85 -3.21 -14.11
N LYS A 205 -2.91 -3.14 -14.90
CA LYS A 205 -2.91 -2.46 -16.21
C LYS A 205 -3.91 -1.31 -16.18
N ALA A 206 -3.46 -0.14 -16.60
CA ALA A 206 -4.30 1.03 -16.72
C ALA A 206 -3.86 1.88 -17.91
N ASP A 207 -4.81 2.28 -18.74
CA ASP A 207 -4.61 3.23 -19.85
C ASP A 207 -3.43 2.88 -20.79
N GLY A 208 -3.26 1.58 -21.05
CA GLY A 208 -2.20 1.06 -21.92
C GLY A 208 -0.81 0.95 -21.26
N LEU A 209 -0.71 1.20 -19.97
CA LEU A 209 0.49 1.01 -19.15
C LEU A 209 0.37 -0.25 -18.30
N GLU A 210 1.50 -0.91 -18.06
CA GLU A 210 1.61 -2.06 -17.15
C GLU A 210 2.41 -1.66 -15.92
N TYR A 211 1.73 -1.56 -14.79
CA TYR A 211 2.36 -1.19 -13.53
C TYR A 211 2.84 -2.43 -12.78
N THR A 212 4.04 -2.32 -12.21
CA THR A 212 4.59 -3.27 -11.25
C THR A 212 5.06 -2.50 -10.02
N ILE A 213 4.56 -2.90 -8.85
CA ILE A 213 4.98 -2.37 -7.56
C ILE A 213 5.57 -3.53 -6.77
N GLY A 214 6.80 -3.36 -6.31
CA GLY A 214 7.50 -4.30 -5.44
C GLY A 214 7.70 -3.68 -4.06
N ILE A 215 7.33 -4.40 -3.01
CA ILE A 215 7.49 -3.96 -1.63
C ILE A 215 8.23 -5.04 -0.86
N GLN A 216 9.35 -4.69 -0.27
CA GLN A 216 9.99 -5.51 0.75
C GLN A 216 9.36 -5.17 2.10
N CYS A 217 8.64 -6.12 2.67
CA CYS A 217 7.95 -5.96 3.94
C CYS A 217 8.91 -6.11 5.14
N ASP A 218 10.00 -6.83 4.93
CA ASP A 218 11.03 -7.07 5.94
C ASP A 218 12.08 -5.96 5.92
N ASP A 219 12.10 -5.14 6.95
CA ASP A 219 13.07 -4.05 7.07
C ASP A 219 14.43 -4.50 7.62
N GLY A 220 14.48 -5.66 8.26
CA GLY A 220 15.60 -6.08 9.10
C GLY A 220 16.54 -7.11 8.49
N ALA A 221 16.15 -7.73 7.38
CA ALA A 221 16.77 -8.98 6.92
C ALA A 221 18.26 -8.87 6.58
N CYS A 222 18.80 -7.69 6.42
CA CYS A 222 20.15 -7.57 5.88
C CYS A 222 21.26 -7.39 6.91
N ILE A 223 21.02 -6.95 8.16
CA ILE A 223 22.11 -6.44 8.98
C ILE A 223 21.97 -6.70 10.49
N GLU A 224 21.28 -7.74 10.92
CA GLU A 224 21.22 -8.03 12.37
C GLU A 224 22.39 -8.82 12.95
N ASP A 225 23.40 -9.17 12.17
CA ASP A 225 24.60 -9.74 12.79
C ASP A 225 25.44 -8.65 13.43
N LYS A 226 25.13 -8.37 14.69
CA LYS A 226 25.87 -7.44 15.56
C LYS A 226 27.35 -7.81 15.71
N ASN A 227 27.78 -8.96 15.26
CA ASN A 227 29.15 -9.43 15.37
C ASN A 227 30.05 -9.01 14.21
N LEU A 228 29.56 -8.16 13.30
CA LEU A 228 30.35 -7.54 12.22
C LEU A 228 31.15 -8.50 11.33
N ARG A 229 30.83 -9.77 11.34
CA ARG A 229 31.31 -10.70 10.34
C ARG A 229 30.20 -10.93 9.34
N PRO A 230 30.25 -10.23 8.23
CA PRO A 230 29.25 -10.39 7.23
C PRO A 230 29.37 -11.80 6.63
N THR A 231 28.50 -12.69 7.01
CA THR A 231 28.23 -13.90 6.22
C THR A 231 27.29 -13.47 5.09
N TYR A 232 27.86 -12.85 4.08
CA TYR A 232 27.06 -12.36 2.98
C TYR A 232 26.75 -13.43 1.99
N SER A 233 25.50 -13.70 1.84
CA SER A 233 25.00 -14.03 0.53
C SER A 233 24.56 -12.70 -0.10
N TYR A 234 25.08 -12.37 -1.28
CA TYR A 234 24.65 -11.22 -2.09
C TYR A 234 23.18 -11.30 -2.50
N GLU A 235 22.51 -12.36 -2.14
CA GLU A 235 21.12 -12.68 -2.41
C GLU A 235 20.21 -12.37 -1.21
N VAL A 236 20.77 -12.05 -0.06
CA VAL A 236 19.98 -11.68 1.12
C VAL A 236 19.28 -10.36 0.85
N GLY A 237 17.97 -10.39 0.90
CA GLY A 237 17.12 -9.23 0.65
C GLY A 237 16.73 -9.02 -0.82
N ARG A 238 17.27 -9.80 -1.78
CA ARG A 238 16.78 -9.74 -3.16
C ARG A 238 15.42 -10.42 -3.28
N ALA A 239 14.51 -9.74 -3.94
CA ALA A 239 13.19 -10.25 -4.25
C ALA A 239 12.89 -10.09 -5.75
N SER A 240 12.00 -10.96 -6.23
CA SER A 240 11.50 -10.92 -7.60
C SER A 240 10.13 -10.24 -7.62
N TYR A 241 9.99 -9.21 -8.42
CA TYR A 241 8.77 -8.44 -8.60
C TYR A 241 8.36 -8.49 -10.08
N GLY A 242 7.66 -9.55 -10.46
CA GLY A 242 7.35 -9.81 -11.87
C GLY A 242 8.61 -10.04 -12.69
N ALA A 243 8.92 -9.12 -13.61
CA ALA A 243 10.13 -9.20 -14.45
C ALA A 243 11.37 -8.56 -13.80
N PHE A 244 11.23 -7.96 -12.62
CA PHE A 244 12.32 -7.32 -11.89
C PHE A 244 12.86 -8.21 -10.78
N GLU A 245 14.18 -8.11 -10.57
CA GLU A 245 14.87 -8.64 -9.39
C GLU A 245 15.68 -7.52 -8.76
N THR A 246 15.50 -7.29 -7.46
CA THR A 246 16.14 -6.19 -6.76
C THR A 246 16.24 -6.45 -5.26
N ASP A 247 17.18 -5.79 -4.61
CA ASP A 247 17.32 -5.68 -3.16
C ASP A 247 16.67 -4.39 -2.62
N ALA A 248 15.99 -3.63 -3.47
CA ALA A 248 15.34 -2.40 -3.08
C ALA A 248 14.18 -2.64 -2.09
N LYS A 249 14.00 -1.74 -1.15
CA LYS A 249 12.88 -1.74 -0.21
C LYS A 249 11.55 -1.46 -0.90
N PHE A 250 11.60 -0.70 -1.98
CA PHE A 250 10.46 -0.36 -2.82
C PHE A 250 10.89 -0.25 -4.27
N LEU A 251 10.05 -0.77 -5.16
CA LEU A 251 10.17 -0.65 -6.61
C LEU A 251 8.81 -0.23 -7.18
N VAL A 252 8.82 0.67 -8.14
CA VAL A 252 7.65 0.99 -8.97
C VAL A 252 8.07 1.10 -10.43
N SER A 253 7.24 0.55 -11.34
CA SER A 253 7.41 0.72 -12.77
C SER A 253 6.06 0.90 -13.44
N ASP A 254 6.00 1.71 -14.49
CA ASP A 254 4.85 1.88 -15.38
C ASP A 254 5.03 1.14 -16.73
N GLY A 255 6.07 0.31 -16.83
CA GLY A 255 6.44 -0.40 -18.04
C GLY A 255 7.29 0.42 -19.02
N ARG A 256 7.55 1.70 -18.72
CA ARG A 256 8.43 2.60 -19.49
C ARG A 256 9.60 3.10 -18.66
N THR A 257 9.32 3.40 -17.41
CA THR A 257 10.29 3.84 -16.41
C THR A 257 10.23 2.94 -15.20
N TYR A 258 11.23 2.99 -14.36
CA TYR A 258 11.22 2.39 -13.04
C TYR A 258 11.83 3.33 -12.01
N GLY A 259 11.32 3.27 -10.82
CA GLY A 259 11.84 3.96 -9.65
C GLY A 259 12.06 2.98 -8.51
N MET A 260 13.09 3.18 -7.72
CA MET A 260 13.38 2.37 -6.54
C MET A 260 13.77 3.22 -5.35
N ILE A 261 13.59 2.67 -4.17
CA ILE A 261 14.03 3.25 -2.90
C ILE A 261 14.92 2.24 -2.19
N ASP A 262 16.08 2.71 -1.76
CA ASP A 262 17.00 1.97 -0.89
C ASP A 262 17.38 0.60 -1.46
N GLY A 263 17.93 0.60 -2.67
CA GLY A 263 18.41 -0.58 -3.36
C GLY A 263 19.78 -0.37 -3.99
N SER A 264 20.56 -1.44 -4.11
CA SER A 264 21.90 -1.40 -4.72
C SER A 264 21.92 -1.98 -6.13
N ARG A 265 20.86 -2.73 -6.51
CA ARG A 265 20.80 -3.38 -7.82
C ARG A 265 19.36 -3.58 -8.28
N VAL A 266 19.16 -3.35 -9.58
CA VAL A 266 17.92 -3.72 -10.29
C VAL A 266 18.30 -4.50 -11.55
N ASP A 267 17.76 -5.70 -11.66
CA ASP A 267 17.80 -6.49 -12.89
C ASP A 267 16.36 -6.54 -13.47
N HIS A 268 16.21 -6.47 -14.77
CA HIS A 268 14.94 -6.64 -15.48
C HIS A 268 15.11 -7.65 -16.60
N ARG A 269 14.34 -8.72 -16.57
CA ARG A 269 14.41 -9.84 -17.53
C ARG A 269 15.86 -10.38 -17.70
N GLY A 270 16.60 -10.47 -16.58
CA GLY A 270 17.99 -10.96 -16.57
C GLY A 270 19.05 -9.94 -17.02
N LYS A 271 18.66 -8.73 -17.39
CA LYS A 271 19.57 -7.64 -17.72
C LYS A 271 19.70 -6.68 -16.54
N THR A 272 20.91 -6.38 -16.11
CA THR A 272 21.16 -5.36 -15.10
C THR A 272 20.87 -3.98 -15.67
N LEU A 273 19.93 -3.27 -15.06
CA LEU A 273 19.57 -1.89 -15.38
C LEU A 273 20.36 -0.92 -14.51
N PHE A 274 20.45 -1.22 -13.22
CA PHE A 274 21.18 -0.42 -12.24
C PHE A 274 22.04 -1.32 -11.37
N SER A 275 23.25 -0.85 -11.06
CA SER A 275 24.12 -1.42 -10.04
C SER A 275 24.95 -0.29 -9.44
N ALA A 276 24.83 -0.11 -8.14
CA ALA A 276 25.67 0.81 -7.38
C ALA A 276 27.15 0.39 -7.43
N TYR A 277 27.40 -0.88 -7.79
CA TYR A 277 28.72 -1.50 -7.82
C TYR A 277 28.95 -2.24 -9.13
N PRO A 278 29.22 -1.52 -10.23
CA PRO A 278 29.39 -2.13 -11.55
C PRO A 278 30.60 -3.09 -11.62
N ASN A 279 31.56 -2.92 -10.74
CA ASN A 279 32.80 -3.68 -10.74
C ASN A 279 33.02 -4.36 -9.38
N ARG A 280 32.43 -5.52 -9.16
CA ARG A 280 32.66 -6.40 -7.99
C ARG A 280 33.06 -5.63 -6.72
N CYS A 281 32.12 -5.05 -6.06
CA CYS A 281 32.32 -4.46 -4.75
C CYS A 281 32.79 -5.52 -3.76
N ASN A 282 33.75 -5.19 -2.92
CA ASN A 282 34.00 -6.01 -1.76
C ASN A 282 32.87 -5.77 -0.73
N GLN A 283 32.70 -6.73 0.14
CA GLN A 283 31.61 -6.72 1.12
C GLN A 283 31.61 -5.49 2.05
N LEU A 284 32.78 -4.96 2.36
CA LEU A 284 32.93 -3.79 3.23
C LEU A 284 32.31 -2.53 2.61
N ASP A 285 32.42 -2.37 1.30
CA ASP A 285 31.87 -1.19 0.64
C ASP A 285 30.34 -1.21 0.61
N PHE A 286 29.75 -2.41 0.46
CA PHE A 286 28.32 -2.60 0.53
C PHE A 286 27.76 -2.22 1.93
N VAL A 287 28.36 -2.72 2.99
CA VAL A 287 27.97 -2.37 4.37
C VAL A 287 28.15 -0.87 4.63
N THR A 288 29.22 -0.30 4.17
CA THR A 288 29.48 1.15 4.34
C THR A 288 28.43 1.99 3.66
N VAL A 289 27.96 1.59 2.49
CA VAL A 289 26.90 2.29 1.77
C VAL A 289 25.56 2.14 2.49
N LEU A 290 25.20 0.94 2.91
CA LEU A 290 23.97 0.72 3.68
C LEU A 290 24.00 1.47 5.02
N GLN A 291 25.14 1.51 5.71
CA GLN A 291 25.27 2.26 6.96
C GLN A 291 25.27 3.78 6.76
N ARG A 292 25.78 4.26 5.63
CA ARG A 292 25.70 5.68 5.25
C ARG A 292 24.34 6.09 4.74
N ALA A 293 23.58 5.14 4.25
CA ALA A 293 22.21 5.35 3.76
C ALA A 293 21.17 5.46 4.89
N GLY A 294 21.53 6.01 6.04
CA GLY A 294 20.57 6.45 7.06
C GLY A 294 19.53 7.45 6.55
N THR A 295 19.60 7.77 5.27
CA THR A 295 18.58 8.47 4.49
C THR A 295 18.15 7.57 3.34
N TRP A 296 16.85 7.31 3.23
CA TRP A 296 16.26 6.57 2.13
C TRP A 296 16.62 7.21 0.79
N GLY A 297 17.54 6.58 0.07
CA GLY A 297 17.96 7.02 -1.27
C GLY A 297 16.95 6.55 -2.32
N SER A 298 16.66 7.40 -3.29
CA SER A 298 15.80 7.04 -4.43
C SER A 298 16.58 7.14 -5.74
N TYR A 299 16.19 6.30 -6.71
CA TYR A 299 16.70 6.28 -8.06
C TYR A 299 15.56 6.03 -9.04
N GLU A 300 15.61 6.68 -10.19
CA GLU A 300 14.65 6.51 -11.28
C GLU A 300 15.34 6.54 -12.62
N ASP A 301 14.94 5.68 -13.57
CA ASP A 301 15.45 5.64 -14.94
C ASP A 301 14.44 5.04 -15.92
N VAL A 302 14.75 5.04 -17.21
CA VAL A 302 13.99 4.40 -18.28
C VAL A 302 14.31 2.92 -18.39
N LEU A 303 13.31 2.13 -18.82
CA LEU A 303 13.45 0.69 -19.07
C LEU A 303 14.08 0.37 -20.40
#